data_a1eb6dd62726de234029e3203209a8d9
#
_entry.id   a1eb6dd62726de234029e3203209a8d9
#
_cell.length_a   1.000
_cell.length_b   1.000
_cell.length_c   1.000
_cell.angle_alpha   90.00
_cell.angle_beta   90.00
_cell.angle_gamma   90.00
#
_symmetry.space_group_name_H-M   'P 1'
#
loop_
_entity.id
_entity.type
_entity.pdbx_description
1 polymer ?
#
loop_
_entity_poly.entity_id
_entity_poly.type
_entity_poly.pdbx_seq_one_letter_code
_entity_poly.pdbx_strand_id
1 'polypeptide(L)'
;MSASTARDSERARRGAAADVSSNADVAVAPVAAVVLTHNEERNLPDCLASLAGWVREIFVVDSGSTDRTLAIAREAGATVFQHSFEHYGAQRNWAIDHLPIAAPWTLHVDADERITPELRASITAELAGDSSSLERTDGFLVSRRTIFMGRWIRHGGHYPAWHLRLIRTGAGRCEDRLYDQHFYVAGAVQKLQGDLIDTLTPDLATFTARHLRWAALEAAEHEATPDAVGRIRGRLATDNAIEQRRWLRDWYARLPLFVRPTAYFLYRYVVRLGFLDGRAGLVFHVLQGFWFRFLVDALILERRLRRTEAAPAAAEE
;
A
#
# COMPACT_ATOMS: atom_id res chain seq x y z
N MET A 1 24.71 -7.34 62.34
CA MET A 1 23.84 -7.45 61.15
C MET A 1 23.87 -6.14 60.37
N SER A 2 24.84 -5.87 59.55
CA SER A 2 24.82 -4.69 58.63
C SER A 2 26.06 -4.65 57.74
N ALA A 3 26.31 -5.63 56.91
CA ALA A 3 27.32 -5.52 55.83
C ALA A 3 27.02 -6.37 54.59
N SER A 4 25.87 -7.07 54.55
CA SER A 4 25.49 -7.96 53.45
C SER A 4 24.57 -7.26 52.40
N THR A 5 23.79 -6.29 52.80
CA THR A 5 22.80 -5.64 51.99
C THR A 5 23.37 -4.54 51.04
N ALA A 6 24.59 -4.06 51.30
CA ALA A 6 25.22 -3.05 50.45
C ALA A 6 25.92 -3.65 49.20
N ARG A 7 26.33 -4.91 49.24
CA ARG A 7 27.00 -5.58 48.10
C ARG A 7 26.04 -6.11 47.04
N ASP A 8 24.83 -6.45 47.43
CA ASP A 8 23.83 -6.94 46.47
C ASP A 8 23.20 -5.80 45.65
N SER A 9 23.10 -4.60 46.22
CA SER A 9 22.60 -3.40 45.46
C SER A 9 23.62 -2.85 44.45
N GLU A 10 24.89 -3.10 44.64
CA GLU A 10 25.97 -2.62 43.74
C GLU A 10 26.18 -3.61 42.57
N ARG A 11 25.90 -4.90 42.78
CA ARG A 11 25.94 -5.92 41.74
C ARG A 11 24.75 -5.81 40.79
N ALA A 12 23.57 -5.42 41.30
CA ALA A 12 22.38 -5.17 40.50
C ALA A 12 22.52 -3.89 39.62
N ARG A 13 23.29 -2.92 40.04
CA ARG A 13 23.56 -1.68 39.27
C ARG A 13 24.63 -1.84 38.19
N ARG A 14 25.50 -2.83 38.29
CA ARG A 14 26.53 -3.11 37.26
C ARG A 14 26.00 -4.05 36.15
N GLY A 15 24.91 -4.77 36.39
CA GLY A 15 24.27 -5.63 35.40
C GLY A 15 23.29 -4.92 34.45
N ALA A 16 22.93 -3.64 34.71
CA ALA A 16 21.99 -2.87 33.91
C ALA A 16 22.64 -1.81 32.99
N ALA A 17 24.01 -1.80 32.93
CA ALA A 17 24.74 -0.83 32.12
C ALA A 17 25.61 -1.47 31.02
N ALA A 18 25.22 -2.63 30.54
CA ALA A 18 25.90 -3.30 29.44
C ALA A 18 24.84 -3.84 28.50
N ASP A 19 24.34 -3.02 27.61
CA ASP A 19 24.03 -3.33 26.23
C ASP A 19 23.27 -2.17 25.53
N VAL A 20 23.90 -1.02 25.40
CA VAL A 20 23.48 0.03 24.48
C VAL A 20 24.73 0.51 23.74
N SER A 21 25.32 -0.35 22.95
CA SER A 21 26.24 0.07 21.88
C SER A 21 26.50 -1.10 20.90
N SER A 22 25.49 -1.49 20.14
CA SER A 22 25.76 -2.04 18.81
C SER A 22 25.00 -1.18 17.80
N ASN A 23 25.47 0.08 17.64
CA ASN A 23 25.32 0.78 16.38
C ASN A 23 26.26 0.04 15.40
N ALA A 24 25.87 -1.19 15.01
CA ALA A 24 26.39 -1.78 13.81
C ALA A 24 26.12 -0.75 12.72
N ASP A 25 27.15 -0.29 12.03
CA ASP A 25 27.04 0.54 10.83
C ASP A 25 26.02 -0.14 9.91
N VAL A 26 24.77 0.31 9.98
CA VAL A 26 23.72 -0.21 9.13
C VAL A 26 24.08 0.26 7.74
N ALA A 27 24.61 -0.64 6.93
CA ALA A 27 24.95 -0.35 5.55
C ALA A 27 23.72 0.31 4.87
N VAL A 28 23.91 1.51 4.36
CA VAL A 28 22.87 2.25 3.66
C VAL A 28 22.55 1.49 2.38
N ALA A 29 21.32 1.01 2.28
CA ALA A 29 20.86 0.28 1.10
C ALA A 29 20.84 1.22 -0.14
N PRO A 30 21.12 0.72 -1.33
CA PRO A 30 21.09 1.49 -2.58
C PRO A 30 19.65 1.75 -3.05
N VAL A 31 18.83 2.33 -2.16
CA VAL A 31 17.38 2.53 -2.31
C VAL A 31 17.04 4.00 -2.10
N ALA A 32 16.25 4.57 -3.00
CA ALA A 32 15.51 5.81 -2.79
C ALA A 32 14.07 5.49 -2.37
N ALA A 33 13.60 6.09 -1.27
CA ALA A 33 12.19 6.01 -0.89
C ALA A 33 11.43 7.19 -1.49
N VAL A 34 10.27 6.90 -2.11
CA VAL A 34 9.33 7.91 -2.62
C VAL A 34 8.03 7.80 -1.84
N VAL A 35 7.68 8.85 -1.11
CA VAL A 35 6.49 8.93 -0.25
C VAL A 35 5.50 9.93 -0.83
N LEU A 36 4.27 9.49 -1.11
CA LEU A 36 3.19 10.39 -1.52
C LEU A 36 2.45 10.91 -0.30
N THR A 37 2.14 12.23 -0.29
CA THR A 37 1.49 12.88 0.86
C THR A 37 0.37 13.83 0.45
N HIS A 38 -0.66 13.92 1.32
CA HIS A 38 -1.65 14.99 1.33
C HIS A 38 -2.33 15.06 2.70
N ASN A 39 -1.98 16.05 3.53
CA ASN A 39 -2.47 16.24 4.89
C ASN A 39 -2.22 15.00 5.79
N GLU A 40 -0.95 14.60 5.87
CA GLU A 40 -0.49 13.39 6.57
C GLU A 40 0.37 13.71 7.82
N GLU A 41 0.17 14.87 8.46
CA GLU A 41 0.94 15.30 9.64
C GLU A 41 0.94 14.26 10.77
N ARG A 42 -0.09 13.41 10.86
CA ARG A 42 -0.22 12.35 11.88
C ARG A 42 0.55 11.09 11.54
N ASN A 43 0.60 10.73 10.27
CA ASN A 43 1.17 9.45 9.81
C ASN A 43 2.62 9.58 9.33
N LEU A 44 2.95 10.69 8.70
CA LEU A 44 4.24 10.91 8.06
C LEU A 44 5.46 10.76 9.01
N PRO A 45 5.42 11.20 10.30
CA PRO A 45 6.55 11.01 11.21
C PRO A 45 6.97 9.55 11.34
N ASP A 46 6.04 8.64 11.58
CA ASP A 46 6.32 7.22 11.73
C ASP A 46 6.74 6.56 10.41
N CYS A 47 6.16 6.99 9.27
CA CYS A 47 6.57 6.55 7.95
C CYS A 47 8.06 6.87 7.72
N LEU A 48 8.44 8.15 7.89
CA LEU A 48 9.82 8.61 7.71
C LEU A 48 10.78 7.95 8.69
N ALA A 49 10.38 7.77 9.97
CA ALA A 49 11.18 7.07 10.95
C ALA A 49 11.50 5.63 10.56
N SER A 50 10.55 4.94 9.88
CA SER A 50 10.76 3.57 9.38
C SER A 50 11.73 3.49 8.19
N LEU A 51 11.99 4.61 7.52
CA LEU A 51 12.89 4.74 6.37
C LEU A 51 14.27 5.28 6.75
N ALA A 52 14.33 6.09 7.81
CA ALA A 52 15.53 6.80 8.20
C ALA A 52 16.72 5.87 8.52
N GLY A 53 17.92 6.29 8.11
CA GLY A 53 19.19 5.64 8.46
C GLY A 53 19.55 4.38 7.69
N TRP A 54 18.70 3.90 6.76
CA TRP A 54 19.01 2.74 5.95
C TRP A 54 18.74 2.91 4.44
N VAL A 55 17.85 3.83 4.03
CA VAL A 55 17.72 4.23 2.62
C VAL A 55 18.68 5.36 2.28
N ARG A 56 19.12 5.44 1.04
CA ARG A 56 20.06 6.44 0.55
C ARG A 56 19.42 7.83 0.41
N GLU A 57 18.17 7.88 -0.07
CA GLU A 57 17.45 9.08 -0.42
C GLU A 57 15.99 8.96 0.01
N ILE A 58 15.40 10.05 0.47
CA ILE A 58 13.95 10.13 0.76
C ILE A 58 13.38 11.31 0.00
N PHE A 59 12.45 11.04 -0.88
CA PHE A 59 11.66 12.03 -1.61
C PHE A 59 10.22 12.01 -1.10
N VAL A 60 9.68 13.19 -0.83
CA VAL A 60 8.26 13.37 -0.50
C VAL A 60 7.62 14.15 -1.64
N VAL A 61 6.57 13.57 -2.24
CA VAL A 61 5.76 14.22 -3.27
C VAL A 61 4.42 14.61 -2.67
N ASP A 62 4.25 15.90 -2.44
CA ASP A 62 3.11 16.48 -1.75
C ASP A 62 2.07 17.03 -2.74
N SER A 63 0.80 16.76 -2.46
CA SER A 63 -0.35 17.13 -3.29
C SER A 63 -1.11 18.36 -2.74
N GLY A 64 -0.37 19.36 -2.19
CA GLY A 64 -0.96 20.58 -1.68
C GLY A 64 -1.46 20.46 -0.25
N SER A 65 -0.67 19.88 0.66
CA SER A 65 -0.98 19.83 2.09
C SER A 65 -1.09 21.22 2.70
N THR A 66 -2.05 21.37 3.61
CA THR A 66 -2.34 22.62 4.35
C THR A 66 -2.04 22.50 5.84
N ASP A 67 -1.67 21.31 6.31
CA ASP A 67 -1.25 20.99 7.67
C ASP A 67 0.28 21.03 7.81
N ARG A 68 0.84 20.43 8.86
CA ARG A 68 2.29 20.39 9.11
C ARG A 68 3.07 19.38 8.26
N THR A 69 2.44 18.68 7.31
CA THR A 69 3.08 17.63 6.48
C THR A 69 4.41 18.10 5.87
N LEU A 70 4.42 19.26 5.22
CA LEU A 70 5.63 19.81 4.58
C LEU A 70 6.76 20.15 5.55
N ALA A 71 6.41 20.68 6.72
CA ALA A 71 7.38 20.98 7.78
C ALA A 71 8.02 19.69 8.29
N ILE A 72 7.22 18.69 8.63
CA ILE A 72 7.66 17.36 9.10
C ILE A 72 8.59 16.69 8.08
N ALA A 73 8.25 16.71 6.80
CA ALA A 73 9.08 16.13 5.75
C ALA A 73 10.48 16.77 5.70
N ARG A 74 10.56 18.12 5.75
CA ARG A 74 11.83 18.86 5.72
C ARG A 74 12.65 18.67 6.99
N GLU A 75 12.01 18.67 8.15
CA GLU A 75 12.66 18.41 9.45
C GLU A 75 13.30 17.01 9.52
N ALA A 76 12.67 16.03 8.85
CA ALA A 76 13.22 14.67 8.71
C ALA A 76 14.31 14.53 7.63
N GLY A 77 14.69 15.61 6.95
CA GLY A 77 15.72 15.61 5.90
C GLY A 77 15.27 15.07 4.54
N ALA A 78 13.97 14.93 4.30
CA ALA A 78 13.47 14.51 3.01
C ALA A 78 13.52 15.65 1.98
N THR A 79 13.79 15.31 0.71
CA THR A 79 13.67 16.23 -0.41
C THR A 79 12.20 16.32 -0.83
N VAL A 80 11.61 17.52 -0.75
CA VAL A 80 10.18 17.72 -0.95
C VAL A 80 9.91 18.31 -2.33
N PHE A 81 9.00 17.67 -3.06
CA PHE A 81 8.43 18.15 -4.31
C PHE A 81 6.93 18.37 -4.16
N GLN A 82 6.39 19.38 -4.80
CA GLN A 82 4.94 19.64 -4.84
C GLN A 82 4.42 19.42 -6.25
N HIS A 83 3.36 18.61 -6.37
CA HIS A 83 2.70 18.34 -7.64
C HIS A 83 1.19 18.18 -7.40
N SER A 84 0.38 18.82 -8.23
CA SER A 84 -1.07 18.76 -8.13
C SER A 84 -1.58 17.33 -8.33
N PHE A 85 -2.52 16.92 -7.47
CA PHE A 85 -3.09 15.58 -7.53
C PHE A 85 -4.16 15.47 -8.61
N GLU A 86 -4.01 14.53 -9.51
CA GLU A 86 -5.05 14.10 -10.44
C GLU A 86 -5.63 12.76 -10.00
N HIS A 87 -4.81 11.72 -10.00
CA HIS A 87 -5.09 10.41 -9.41
C HIS A 87 -3.78 9.72 -9.03
N TYR A 88 -3.84 8.67 -8.21
CA TYR A 88 -2.63 8.02 -7.67
C TYR A 88 -1.68 7.49 -8.75
N GLY A 89 -2.19 6.94 -9.87
CA GLY A 89 -1.36 6.45 -10.96
C GLY A 89 -0.56 7.59 -11.61
N ALA A 90 -1.21 8.72 -11.92
CA ALA A 90 -0.57 9.91 -12.47
C ALA A 90 0.50 10.46 -11.52
N GLN A 91 0.18 10.57 -10.22
CA GLN A 91 1.12 11.07 -9.21
C GLN A 91 2.37 10.19 -9.09
N ARG A 92 2.20 8.87 -9.12
CA ARG A 92 3.32 7.90 -9.08
C ARG A 92 4.16 7.95 -10.36
N ASN A 93 3.53 8.04 -11.52
CA ASN A 93 4.23 8.16 -12.79
C ASN A 93 4.97 9.49 -12.90
N TRP A 94 4.36 10.59 -12.43
CA TRP A 94 5.06 11.86 -12.34
C TRP A 94 6.32 11.77 -11.48
N ALA A 95 6.24 11.13 -10.31
CA ALA A 95 7.39 10.92 -9.44
C ALA A 95 8.50 10.10 -10.13
N ILE A 96 8.14 9.04 -10.88
CA ILE A 96 9.11 8.23 -11.64
C ILE A 96 9.83 9.07 -12.70
N ASP A 97 9.11 9.99 -13.36
CA ASP A 97 9.63 10.75 -14.51
C ASP A 97 10.43 12.00 -14.11
N HIS A 98 10.16 12.58 -12.91
CA HIS A 98 10.67 13.92 -12.57
C HIS A 98 11.58 13.96 -11.33
N LEU A 99 11.56 12.94 -10.47
CA LEU A 99 12.44 12.96 -9.30
C LEU A 99 13.89 12.64 -9.71
N PRO A 100 14.89 13.39 -9.19
CA PRO A 100 16.30 13.18 -9.50
C PRO A 100 16.88 12.01 -8.70
N ILE A 101 16.33 10.81 -8.88
CA ILE A 101 16.69 9.60 -8.12
C ILE A 101 18.03 9.09 -8.63
N ALA A 102 19.05 9.07 -7.76
CA ALA A 102 20.37 8.52 -8.08
C ALA A 102 20.53 7.06 -7.63
N ALA A 103 19.71 6.58 -6.69
CA ALA A 103 19.75 5.21 -6.23
C ALA A 103 19.26 4.23 -7.31
N PRO A 104 19.86 3.03 -7.46
CA PRO A 104 19.48 2.05 -8.48
C PRO A 104 18.12 1.39 -8.22
N TRP A 105 17.58 1.51 -7.01
CA TRP A 105 16.26 0.98 -6.62
C TRP A 105 15.38 2.05 -6.03
N THR A 106 14.09 2.02 -6.35
CA THR A 106 13.08 2.94 -5.83
C THR A 106 12.03 2.17 -5.05
N LEU A 107 11.84 2.54 -3.78
CA LEU A 107 10.81 2.00 -2.89
C LEU A 107 9.65 3.00 -2.79
N HIS A 108 8.49 2.63 -3.29
CA HIS A 108 7.28 3.44 -3.20
C HIS A 108 6.49 3.10 -1.93
N VAL A 109 6.26 4.12 -1.10
CA VAL A 109 5.58 4.00 0.20
C VAL A 109 4.48 5.04 0.27
N ASP A 110 3.33 4.71 0.85
CA ASP A 110 2.29 5.67 1.15
C ASP A 110 2.54 6.24 2.58
N ALA A 111 2.16 7.48 2.85
CA ALA A 111 2.49 8.15 4.11
C ALA A 111 1.90 7.47 5.36
N ASP A 112 0.85 6.66 5.20
CA ASP A 112 0.23 5.84 6.23
C ASP A 112 0.84 4.43 6.35
N GLU A 113 1.92 4.14 5.59
CA GLU A 113 2.63 2.86 5.61
C GLU A 113 3.95 2.93 6.41
N ARG A 114 4.38 1.81 6.98
CA ARG A 114 5.65 1.64 7.73
C ARG A 114 6.36 0.37 7.31
N ILE A 115 7.68 0.48 7.15
CA ILE A 115 8.55 -0.65 6.84
C ILE A 115 8.83 -1.42 8.13
N THR A 116 8.56 -2.75 8.15
CA THR A 116 8.96 -3.58 9.31
C THR A 116 10.47 -3.84 9.31
N PRO A 117 11.08 -4.09 10.50
CA PRO A 117 12.50 -4.47 10.58
C PRO A 117 12.85 -5.69 9.73
N GLU A 118 11.96 -6.66 9.62
CA GLU A 118 12.13 -7.87 8.80
C GLU A 118 12.16 -7.53 7.32
N LEU A 119 11.27 -6.63 6.85
CA LEU A 119 11.26 -6.19 5.46
C LEU A 119 12.52 -5.40 5.12
N ARG A 120 12.93 -4.48 6.01
CA ARG A 120 14.20 -3.75 5.88
C ARG A 120 15.38 -4.71 5.74
N ALA A 121 15.49 -5.71 6.63
CA ALA A 121 16.56 -6.70 6.61
C ALA A 121 16.53 -7.51 5.30
N SER A 122 15.35 -7.92 4.84
CA SER A 122 15.18 -8.63 3.58
C SER A 122 15.61 -7.80 2.37
N ILE A 123 15.23 -6.52 2.30
CA ILE A 123 15.65 -5.59 1.24
C ILE A 123 17.18 -5.44 1.25
N THR A 124 17.76 -5.18 2.42
CA THR A 124 19.21 -4.95 2.55
C THR A 124 20.00 -6.19 2.13
N ALA A 125 19.57 -7.37 2.57
CA ALA A 125 20.24 -8.63 2.24
C ALA A 125 20.15 -8.95 0.74
N GLU A 126 18.97 -8.80 0.13
CA GLU A 126 18.76 -9.07 -1.30
C GLU A 126 19.59 -8.14 -2.18
N LEU A 127 19.64 -6.84 -1.84
CA LEU A 127 20.37 -5.84 -2.64
C LEU A 127 21.88 -5.81 -2.36
N ALA A 128 22.35 -6.44 -1.28
CA ALA A 128 23.79 -6.62 -1.03
C ALA A 128 24.36 -7.86 -1.75
N GLY A 129 23.50 -8.75 -2.24
CA GLY A 129 23.91 -9.99 -2.90
C GLY A 129 24.34 -9.76 -4.35
N ASP A 130 25.46 -10.39 -4.73
CA ASP A 130 25.94 -10.47 -6.12
C ASP A 130 25.27 -11.65 -6.84
N SER A 131 23.93 -11.65 -6.90
CA SER A 131 23.23 -12.79 -7.51
C SER A 131 22.87 -12.50 -8.97
N SER A 132 23.15 -13.46 -9.87
CA SER A 132 22.66 -13.43 -11.25
C SER A 132 21.13 -13.35 -11.35
N SER A 133 20.44 -13.66 -10.26
CA SER A 133 19.01 -13.47 -10.07
C SER A 133 18.66 -11.98 -9.98
N LEU A 134 19.42 -11.19 -9.20
CA LEU A 134 19.20 -9.76 -9.02
C LEU A 134 19.35 -8.98 -10.34
N GLU A 135 20.30 -9.40 -11.21
CA GLU A 135 20.50 -8.75 -12.52
C GLU A 135 19.24 -8.82 -13.42
N ARG A 136 18.47 -9.91 -13.31
CA ARG A 136 17.25 -10.14 -14.09
C ARG A 136 15.98 -9.66 -13.40
N THR A 137 16.09 -9.20 -12.15
CA THR A 137 14.95 -8.75 -11.34
C THR A 137 14.72 -7.26 -11.53
N ASP A 138 13.52 -6.88 -11.96
CA ASP A 138 13.10 -5.49 -12.10
C ASP A 138 12.26 -5.00 -10.95
N GLY A 139 11.77 -5.90 -10.09
CA GLY A 139 10.95 -5.49 -8.96
C GLY A 139 10.72 -6.57 -7.92
N PHE A 140 10.31 -6.11 -6.74
CA PHE A 140 10.00 -6.97 -5.61
C PHE A 140 8.61 -6.71 -5.06
N LEU A 141 7.87 -7.80 -4.89
CA LEU A 141 6.58 -7.82 -4.19
C LEU A 141 6.81 -7.80 -2.67
N VAL A 142 6.12 -6.91 -2.02
CA VAL A 142 6.08 -6.76 -0.58
C VAL A 142 4.69 -7.12 -0.08
N SER A 143 4.60 -7.88 1.01
CA SER A 143 3.34 -8.18 1.67
C SER A 143 2.85 -6.98 2.48
N ARG A 144 1.55 -6.67 2.43
CA ARG A 144 0.94 -5.61 3.21
C ARG A 144 0.15 -6.18 4.38
N ARG A 145 0.47 -5.70 5.59
CA ARG A 145 -0.24 -5.98 6.83
C ARG A 145 -1.20 -4.85 7.14
N THR A 146 -2.48 -5.09 7.02
CA THR A 146 -3.51 -4.07 7.28
C THR A 146 -3.91 -4.06 8.75
N ILE A 147 -3.76 -2.90 9.41
CA ILE A 147 -4.23 -2.64 10.77
C ILE A 147 -5.54 -1.87 10.70
N PHE A 148 -6.60 -2.43 11.24
CA PHE A 148 -7.91 -1.82 11.28
C PHE A 148 -8.49 -1.85 12.70
N MET A 149 -8.89 -0.70 13.24
CA MET A 149 -9.34 -0.55 14.64
C MET A 149 -8.34 -1.15 15.64
N GLY A 150 -7.03 -0.91 15.42
CA GLY A 150 -5.94 -1.42 16.26
C GLY A 150 -5.65 -2.92 16.14
N ARG A 151 -6.31 -3.63 15.21
CA ARG A 151 -6.14 -5.07 15.01
C ARG A 151 -5.61 -5.39 13.61
N TRP A 152 -4.66 -6.30 13.54
CA TRP A 152 -4.22 -6.86 12.26
C TRP A 152 -5.31 -7.74 11.65
N ILE A 153 -5.80 -7.39 10.46
CA ILE A 153 -6.73 -8.20 9.67
C ILE A 153 -5.94 -9.25 8.91
N ARG A 154 -5.93 -10.46 9.47
CA ARG A 154 -5.08 -11.55 9.00
C ARG A 154 -5.82 -12.57 8.15
N HIS A 155 -7.10 -12.78 8.44
CA HIS A 155 -7.93 -13.79 7.79
C HIS A 155 -8.78 -13.22 6.66
N GLY A 156 -9.72 -13.99 6.15
CA GLY A 156 -10.57 -13.57 5.05
C GLY A 156 -9.83 -13.47 3.71
N GLY A 157 -8.66 -14.09 3.55
CA GLY A 157 -7.82 -13.96 2.36
C GLY A 157 -7.30 -12.54 2.13
N HIS A 158 -7.22 -11.73 3.19
CA HIS A 158 -6.69 -10.38 3.13
C HIS A 158 -5.16 -10.34 3.27
N TYR A 159 -4.61 -11.32 3.97
CA TYR A 159 -3.17 -11.48 4.14
C TYR A 159 -2.71 -12.86 3.63
N PRO A 160 -1.53 -12.96 2.96
CA PRO A 160 -0.67 -11.86 2.49
C PRO A 160 -1.27 -11.10 1.29
N ALA A 161 -1.17 -9.75 1.31
CA ALA A 161 -1.57 -8.89 0.20
C ALA A 161 -0.32 -8.37 -0.52
N TRP A 162 0.05 -9.02 -1.61
CA TRP A 162 1.27 -8.69 -2.35
C TRP A 162 1.10 -7.44 -3.22
N HIS A 163 2.05 -6.50 -3.08
CA HIS A 163 2.15 -5.28 -3.87
C HIS A 163 3.57 -5.11 -4.39
N LEU A 164 3.71 -4.74 -5.66
CA LEU A 164 5.01 -4.35 -6.22
C LEU A 164 5.35 -2.97 -5.66
N ARG A 165 6.39 -2.89 -4.82
CA ARG A 165 6.75 -1.66 -4.11
C ARG A 165 8.21 -1.26 -4.26
N LEU A 166 9.13 -2.22 -4.36
CA LEU A 166 10.54 -1.97 -4.64
C LEU A 166 10.80 -2.30 -6.11
N ILE A 167 11.25 -1.32 -6.86
CA ILE A 167 11.38 -1.38 -8.33
C ILE A 167 12.75 -0.87 -8.72
N ARG A 168 13.38 -1.50 -9.69
CA ARG A 168 14.60 -0.97 -10.31
C ARG A 168 14.29 0.40 -10.91
N THR A 169 15.08 1.40 -10.54
CA THR A 169 14.85 2.80 -10.92
C THR A 169 14.73 2.93 -12.44
N GLY A 170 13.62 3.51 -12.90
CA GLY A 170 13.33 3.65 -14.33
C GLY A 170 12.72 2.43 -15.03
N ALA A 171 12.67 1.24 -14.39
CA ALA A 171 12.15 0.03 -15.02
C ALA A 171 10.64 -0.17 -14.89
N GLY A 172 9.98 0.55 -13.97
CA GLY A 172 8.57 0.37 -13.67
C GLY A 172 7.67 1.53 -14.03
N ARG A 173 6.37 1.23 -14.09
CA ARG A 173 5.28 2.21 -14.25
C ARG A 173 4.12 1.84 -13.34
N CYS A 174 3.29 2.82 -12.99
CA CYS A 174 2.02 2.60 -12.34
C CYS A 174 0.90 2.57 -13.39
N GLU A 175 -0.11 1.71 -13.19
CA GLU A 175 -1.28 1.67 -14.07
C GLU A 175 -1.98 3.04 -14.13
N ASP A 176 -2.40 3.43 -15.31
CA ASP A 176 -3.25 4.59 -15.52
C ASP A 176 -4.73 4.19 -15.30
N ARG A 177 -5.14 4.24 -14.03
CA ARG A 177 -6.49 3.91 -13.55
C ARG A 177 -6.93 4.90 -12.49
N LEU A 178 -8.23 5.13 -12.42
CA LEU A 178 -8.80 5.99 -11.39
C LEU A 178 -8.79 5.33 -10.00
N TYR A 179 -8.87 4.00 -9.95
CA TYR A 179 -8.92 3.23 -8.70
C TYR A 179 -8.14 1.92 -8.82
N ASP A 180 -7.56 1.45 -7.69
CA ASP A 180 -6.85 0.16 -7.54
C ASP A 180 -5.69 0.00 -8.53
N GLN A 181 -4.84 1.04 -8.63
CA GLN A 181 -3.64 1.03 -9.45
C GLN A 181 -2.57 0.13 -8.87
N HIS A 182 -1.85 -0.56 -9.72
CA HIS A 182 -0.67 -1.34 -9.36
C HIS A 182 0.53 -0.91 -10.19
N PHE A 183 1.72 -1.04 -9.60
CA PHE A 183 2.95 -0.96 -10.38
C PHE A 183 3.13 -2.22 -11.21
N TYR A 184 3.80 -2.07 -12.35
CA TYR A 184 4.24 -3.15 -13.22
C TYR A 184 5.64 -2.89 -13.75
N VAL A 185 6.35 -3.96 -14.09
CA VAL A 185 7.66 -3.98 -14.70
C VAL A 185 7.67 -4.98 -15.85
N ALA A 186 8.63 -4.86 -16.77
CA ALA A 186 8.76 -5.80 -17.88
C ALA A 186 9.53 -7.07 -17.50
N GLY A 187 10.49 -6.96 -16.59
CA GLY A 187 11.35 -8.07 -16.17
C GLY A 187 10.78 -8.89 -15.02
N ALA A 188 11.64 -9.73 -14.44
CA ALA A 188 11.24 -10.65 -13.38
C ALA A 188 10.86 -9.91 -12.08
N VAL A 189 9.93 -10.50 -11.34
CA VAL A 189 9.46 -10.02 -10.05
C VAL A 189 9.66 -11.11 -9.00
N GLN A 190 10.26 -10.75 -7.86
CA GLN A 190 10.47 -11.65 -6.72
C GLN A 190 9.67 -11.19 -5.50
N LYS A 191 9.60 -12.05 -4.46
CA LYS A 191 8.92 -11.72 -3.19
C LYS A 191 9.95 -11.51 -2.09
N LEU A 192 9.76 -10.44 -1.30
CA LEU A 192 10.55 -10.18 -0.11
C LEU A 192 9.90 -10.76 1.15
N GLN A 193 10.72 -11.01 2.16
CA GLN A 193 10.25 -11.37 3.51
C GLN A 193 9.91 -10.10 4.30
N GLY A 194 8.99 -10.23 5.26
CA GLY A 194 8.51 -9.09 6.06
C GLY A 194 7.36 -8.34 5.41
N ASP A 195 6.89 -7.29 6.08
CA ASP A 195 5.65 -6.61 5.72
C ASP A 195 5.82 -5.08 5.65
N LEU A 196 4.98 -4.48 4.85
CA LEU A 196 4.56 -3.10 4.93
C LEU A 196 3.34 -3.02 5.84
N ILE A 197 3.40 -2.27 6.95
CA ILE A 197 2.26 -2.06 7.83
C ILE A 197 1.47 -0.87 7.29
N ASP A 198 0.21 -1.12 6.92
CA ASP A 198 -0.78 -0.13 6.51
C ASP A 198 -1.76 0.08 7.67
N THR A 199 -1.73 1.27 8.27
CA THR A 199 -2.64 1.64 9.34
C THR A 199 -3.82 2.38 8.73
N LEU A 200 -4.89 1.62 8.45
CA LEU A 200 -6.11 2.20 7.89
C LEU A 200 -6.72 3.21 8.86
N THR A 201 -6.74 4.45 8.50
CA THR A 201 -7.44 5.61 9.08
C THR A 201 -7.70 5.63 10.60
N PRO A 202 -7.61 6.78 11.25
CA PRO A 202 -7.76 6.91 12.71
C PRO A 202 -9.17 6.55 13.20
N ASP A 203 -10.20 6.66 12.34
CA ASP A 203 -11.60 6.46 12.71
C ASP A 203 -12.48 5.97 11.55
N LEU A 204 -13.65 5.44 11.87
CA LEU A 204 -14.61 4.91 10.91
C LEU A 204 -15.26 5.98 10.01
N ALA A 205 -15.40 7.21 10.48
CA ALA A 205 -15.98 8.29 9.68
C ALA A 205 -15.04 8.64 8.52
N THR A 206 -13.75 8.81 8.80
CA THR A 206 -12.71 9.02 7.78
C THR A 206 -12.61 7.82 6.82
N PHE A 207 -12.66 6.60 7.35
CA PHE A 207 -12.67 5.38 6.54
C PHE A 207 -13.85 5.37 5.56
N THR A 208 -15.07 5.57 6.04
CA THR A 208 -16.28 5.51 5.21
C THR A 208 -16.33 6.66 4.20
N ALA A 209 -15.96 7.88 4.57
CA ALA A 209 -15.89 9.02 3.66
C ALA A 209 -14.89 8.79 2.51
N ARG A 210 -13.72 8.19 2.80
CA ARG A 210 -12.74 7.81 1.78
C ARG A 210 -13.28 6.72 0.84
N HIS A 211 -13.92 5.70 1.39
CA HIS A 211 -14.50 4.62 0.61
C HIS A 211 -15.68 5.05 -0.27
N LEU A 212 -16.46 6.04 0.18
CA LEU A 212 -17.53 6.63 -0.64
C LEU A 212 -16.95 7.25 -1.94
N ARG A 213 -15.86 8.02 -1.81
CA ARG A 213 -15.16 8.59 -2.98
C ARG A 213 -14.57 7.49 -3.87
N TRP A 214 -13.94 6.48 -3.28
CA TRP A 214 -13.38 5.36 -4.04
C TRP A 214 -14.44 4.53 -4.76
N ALA A 215 -15.64 4.35 -4.17
CA ALA A 215 -16.72 3.67 -4.84
C ALA A 215 -17.17 4.39 -6.11
N ALA A 216 -17.22 5.74 -6.09
CA ALA A 216 -17.53 6.53 -7.27
C ALA A 216 -16.46 6.40 -8.37
N LEU A 217 -15.18 6.36 -7.99
CA LEU A 217 -14.06 6.14 -8.93
C LEU A 217 -14.07 4.70 -9.48
N GLU A 218 -14.31 3.67 -8.67
CA GLU A 218 -14.39 2.29 -9.13
C GLU A 218 -15.60 2.08 -10.06
N ALA A 219 -16.75 2.71 -9.76
CA ALA A 219 -17.91 2.67 -10.64
C ALA A 219 -17.64 3.37 -11.98
N ALA A 220 -16.88 4.48 -11.99
CA ALA A 220 -16.45 5.14 -13.22
C ALA A 220 -15.47 4.28 -14.03
N GLU A 221 -14.52 3.65 -13.34
CA GLU A 221 -13.53 2.75 -13.95
C GLU A 221 -14.19 1.52 -14.61
N HIS A 222 -15.34 1.07 -14.11
CA HIS A 222 -16.08 -0.05 -14.69
C HIS A 222 -16.64 0.24 -16.09
N GLU A 223 -16.76 1.51 -16.43
CA GLU A 223 -17.25 1.97 -17.73
C GLU A 223 -16.10 2.32 -18.69
N ALA A 224 -14.89 2.41 -18.17
CA ALA A 224 -13.70 2.68 -18.97
C ALA A 224 -13.33 1.46 -19.83
N THR A 225 -12.78 1.72 -21.01
CA THR A 225 -12.39 0.68 -21.97
C THR A 225 -11.35 -0.28 -21.37
N PRO A 226 -11.58 -1.60 -21.40
CA PRO A 226 -10.68 -2.58 -20.76
C PRO A 226 -9.25 -2.61 -21.34
N ASP A 227 -9.10 -2.29 -22.62
CA ASP A 227 -7.84 -2.43 -23.40
C ASP A 227 -6.99 -1.15 -23.47
N ALA A 228 -7.12 -0.22 -22.52
CA ALA A 228 -6.26 0.94 -22.47
C ALA A 228 -4.79 0.55 -22.28
N VAL A 229 -3.89 1.19 -23.03
CA VAL A 229 -2.44 1.03 -22.90
C VAL A 229 -2.01 1.34 -21.46
N GLY A 230 -1.09 0.55 -20.89
CA GLY A 230 -0.60 0.78 -19.52
C GLY A 230 -1.43 0.08 -18.43
N ARG A 231 -2.26 -0.91 -18.79
CA ARG A 231 -3.02 -1.74 -17.83
C ARG A 231 -2.49 -3.15 -17.74
N ILE A 232 -2.45 -3.70 -16.53
CA ILE A 232 -2.04 -5.08 -16.27
C ILE A 232 -3.17 -6.01 -16.73
N ARG A 233 -2.84 -6.97 -17.60
CA ARG A 233 -3.77 -8.03 -18.02
C ARG A 233 -3.83 -9.12 -16.96
N GLY A 234 -5.06 -9.53 -16.59
CA GLY A 234 -5.28 -10.64 -15.66
C GLY A 234 -4.90 -11.99 -16.27
N ARG A 235 -4.13 -12.80 -15.52
CA ARG A 235 -3.78 -14.18 -15.84
C ARG A 235 -3.92 -15.05 -14.61
N LEU A 236 -4.51 -16.24 -14.73
CA LEU A 236 -4.60 -17.19 -13.62
C LEU A 236 -3.32 -18.05 -13.50
N ALA A 237 -2.81 -18.54 -14.62
CA ALA A 237 -1.61 -19.36 -14.69
C ALA A 237 -0.35 -18.49 -14.78
N THR A 238 0.03 -17.87 -13.65
CA THR A 238 1.21 -16.99 -13.50
C THR A 238 1.66 -17.02 -12.06
N ASP A 239 2.95 -16.79 -11.83
CA ASP A 239 3.53 -16.61 -10.49
C ASP A 239 3.36 -15.17 -9.98
N ASN A 240 2.89 -14.25 -10.83
CA ASN A 240 2.66 -12.87 -10.47
C ASN A 240 1.29 -12.70 -9.77
N ALA A 241 1.35 -12.46 -8.46
CA ALA A 241 0.15 -12.31 -7.62
C ALA A 241 -0.76 -11.13 -8.05
N ILE A 242 -0.22 -10.12 -8.74
CA ILE A 242 -1.00 -8.98 -9.24
C ILE A 242 -1.82 -9.40 -10.45
N GLU A 243 -1.22 -10.14 -11.40
CA GLU A 243 -1.95 -10.67 -12.57
C GLU A 243 -3.06 -11.64 -12.16
N GLN A 244 -2.81 -12.52 -11.16
CA GLN A 244 -3.84 -13.40 -10.61
C GLN A 244 -5.00 -12.61 -9.98
N ARG A 245 -4.67 -11.54 -9.25
CA ARG A 245 -5.69 -10.65 -8.66
C ARG A 245 -6.53 -9.94 -9.73
N ARG A 246 -5.90 -9.49 -10.82
CA ARG A 246 -6.61 -8.87 -11.95
C ARG A 246 -7.57 -9.86 -12.61
N TRP A 247 -7.14 -11.09 -12.84
CA TRP A 247 -8.00 -12.14 -13.38
C TRP A 247 -9.23 -12.40 -12.49
N LEU A 248 -9.03 -12.53 -11.18
CA LEU A 248 -10.11 -12.72 -10.21
C LEU A 248 -11.08 -11.53 -10.19
N ARG A 249 -10.57 -10.30 -10.32
CA ARG A 249 -11.38 -9.09 -10.40
C ARG A 249 -12.22 -9.07 -11.67
N ASP A 250 -11.63 -9.42 -12.81
CA ASP A 250 -12.35 -9.47 -14.11
C ASP A 250 -13.44 -10.53 -14.08
N TRP A 251 -13.16 -11.69 -13.46
CA TRP A 251 -14.16 -12.73 -13.26
C TRP A 251 -15.29 -12.26 -12.33
N TYR A 252 -14.96 -11.63 -11.20
CA TYR A 252 -15.93 -11.04 -10.27
C TYR A 252 -16.83 -10.00 -10.96
N ALA A 253 -16.27 -9.17 -11.82
CA ALA A 253 -17.00 -8.15 -12.56
C ALA A 253 -18.09 -8.70 -13.48
N ARG A 254 -17.99 -9.97 -13.92
CA ARG A 254 -19.00 -10.66 -14.77
C ARG A 254 -20.21 -11.17 -13.98
N LEU A 255 -20.11 -11.26 -12.67
CA LEU A 255 -21.21 -11.70 -11.82
C LEU A 255 -22.32 -10.62 -11.77
N PRO A 256 -23.60 -11.03 -11.58
CA PRO A 256 -24.72 -10.08 -11.47
C PRO A 256 -24.51 -9.07 -10.34
N LEU A 257 -24.94 -7.83 -10.59
CA LEU A 257 -24.95 -6.77 -9.56
C LEU A 257 -25.73 -7.25 -8.33
N PHE A 258 -25.32 -6.78 -7.16
CA PHE A 258 -25.88 -7.09 -5.83
C PHE A 258 -25.72 -8.55 -5.36
N VAL A 259 -25.61 -9.53 -6.27
CA VAL A 259 -25.27 -10.91 -5.93
C VAL A 259 -23.78 -11.02 -5.58
N ARG A 260 -22.94 -10.39 -6.39
CA ARG A 260 -21.48 -10.47 -6.26
C ARG A 260 -20.94 -9.91 -4.92
N PRO A 261 -21.43 -8.78 -4.33
CA PRO A 261 -21.00 -8.32 -3.02
C PRO A 261 -21.33 -9.30 -1.91
N THR A 262 -22.54 -9.88 -1.94
CA THR A 262 -22.97 -10.87 -0.94
C THR A 262 -22.14 -12.14 -1.03
N ALA A 263 -21.93 -12.68 -2.22
CA ALA A 263 -21.10 -13.86 -2.44
C ALA A 263 -19.65 -13.62 -2.01
N TYR A 264 -19.09 -12.45 -2.34
CA TYR A 264 -17.74 -12.06 -1.94
C TYR A 264 -17.59 -11.94 -0.42
N PHE A 265 -18.55 -11.32 0.27
CA PHE A 265 -18.56 -11.23 1.73
C PHE A 265 -18.62 -12.62 2.37
N LEU A 266 -19.54 -13.47 1.95
CA LEU A 266 -19.67 -14.83 2.49
C LEU A 266 -18.38 -15.63 2.24
N TYR A 267 -17.83 -15.56 1.05
CA TYR A 267 -16.54 -16.20 0.75
C TYR A 267 -15.43 -15.71 1.68
N ARG A 268 -15.27 -14.38 1.85
CA ARG A 268 -14.22 -13.81 2.68
C ARG A 268 -14.42 -14.08 4.16
N TYR A 269 -15.63 -13.81 4.66
CA TYR A 269 -15.92 -13.86 6.08
C TYR A 269 -16.08 -15.29 6.59
N VAL A 270 -16.79 -16.15 5.84
CA VAL A 270 -17.09 -17.53 6.26
C VAL A 270 -16.03 -18.50 5.70
N VAL A 271 -15.91 -18.63 4.37
CA VAL A 271 -15.04 -19.65 3.75
C VAL A 271 -13.56 -19.39 4.01
N ARG A 272 -13.13 -18.14 3.96
CA ARG A 272 -11.75 -17.73 4.24
C ARG A 272 -11.51 -17.35 5.70
N LEU A 273 -12.44 -17.70 6.59
CA LEU A 273 -12.34 -17.57 8.05
C LEU A 273 -12.13 -16.14 8.57
N GLY A 274 -12.65 -15.13 7.88
CA GLY A 274 -12.53 -13.72 8.29
C GLY A 274 -13.10 -13.42 9.67
N PHE A 275 -14.03 -14.25 10.18
CA PHE A 275 -14.59 -14.14 11.53
C PHE A 275 -13.55 -14.38 12.64
N LEU A 276 -12.41 -15.03 12.36
CA LEU A 276 -11.33 -15.23 13.32
C LEU A 276 -10.62 -13.92 13.70
N ASP A 277 -10.77 -12.86 12.90
CA ASP A 277 -10.27 -11.53 13.27
C ASP A 277 -11.17 -10.80 14.29
N GLY A 278 -12.19 -11.48 14.82
CA GLY A 278 -13.07 -11.00 15.89
C GLY A 278 -13.93 -9.81 15.48
N ARG A 279 -14.24 -8.90 16.43
CA ARG A 279 -15.13 -7.75 16.18
C ARG A 279 -14.59 -6.79 15.13
N ALA A 280 -13.30 -6.50 15.15
CA ALA A 280 -12.66 -5.65 14.14
C ALA A 280 -12.74 -6.29 12.75
N GLY A 281 -12.52 -7.63 12.65
CA GLY A 281 -12.70 -8.39 11.43
C GLY A 281 -14.13 -8.36 10.90
N LEU A 282 -15.13 -8.49 11.78
CA LEU A 282 -16.54 -8.36 11.38
C LEU A 282 -16.80 -6.99 10.73
N VAL A 283 -16.45 -5.90 11.43
CA VAL A 283 -16.65 -4.54 10.93
C VAL A 283 -15.89 -4.34 9.61
N PHE A 284 -14.64 -4.77 9.53
CA PHE A 284 -13.83 -4.67 8.33
C PHE A 284 -14.47 -5.40 7.13
N HIS A 285 -14.84 -6.67 7.31
CA HIS A 285 -15.41 -7.46 6.22
C HIS A 285 -16.81 -6.97 5.80
N VAL A 286 -17.61 -6.44 6.74
CA VAL A 286 -18.90 -5.81 6.40
C VAL A 286 -18.65 -4.52 5.61
N LEU A 287 -17.77 -3.64 6.05
CA LEU A 287 -17.54 -2.35 5.39
C LEU A 287 -16.78 -2.52 4.07
N GLN A 288 -15.67 -3.26 4.06
CA GLN A 288 -14.81 -3.42 2.89
C GLN A 288 -15.31 -4.50 1.93
N GLY A 289 -15.79 -5.63 2.47
CA GLY A 289 -16.18 -6.81 1.69
C GLY A 289 -17.60 -6.75 1.14
N PHE A 290 -18.53 -6.14 1.88
CA PHE A 290 -19.94 -6.06 1.51
C PHE A 290 -20.37 -4.65 1.13
N TRP A 291 -20.42 -3.73 2.09
CA TRP A 291 -20.98 -2.38 1.89
C TRP A 291 -20.31 -1.61 0.74
N PHE A 292 -18.99 -1.55 0.73
CA PHE A 292 -18.26 -0.86 -0.34
C PHE A 292 -18.57 -1.45 -1.72
N ARG A 293 -18.59 -2.78 -1.84
CA ARG A 293 -18.89 -3.47 -3.10
C ARG A 293 -20.34 -3.31 -3.53
N PHE A 294 -21.28 -3.32 -2.59
CA PHE A 294 -22.68 -3.03 -2.82
C PHE A 294 -22.88 -1.60 -3.32
N LEU A 295 -22.19 -0.64 -2.70
CA LEU A 295 -22.24 0.76 -3.11
C LEU A 295 -21.71 0.97 -4.54
N VAL A 296 -20.61 0.30 -4.91
CA VAL A 296 -20.11 0.32 -6.30
C VAL A 296 -21.18 -0.20 -7.26
N ASP A 297 -21.86 -1.30 -6.93
CA ASP A 297 -22.95 -1.85 -7.78
C ASP A 297 -24.13 -0.89 -7.90
N ALA A 298 -24.51 -0.22 -6.80
CA ALA A 298 -25.59 0.77 -6.81
C ALA A 298 -25.24 1.97 -7.70
N LEU A 299 -24.00 2.46 -7.63
CA LEU A 299 -23.54 3.56 -8.48
C LEU A 299 -23.46 3.15 -9.97
N ILE A 300 -23.07 1.92 -10.27
CA ILE A 300 -23.11 1.39 -11.64
C ILE A 300 -24.56 1.35 -12.15
N LEU A 301 -25.50 0.86 -11.33
CA LEU A 301 -26.92 0.81 -11.71
C LEU A 301 -27.47 2.23 -11.94
N GLU A 302 -27.22 3.17 -11.02
CA GLU A 302 -27.65 4.56 -11.16
C GLU A 302 -27.19 5.18 -12.48
N ARG A 303 -25.92 4.98 -12.85
CA ARG A 303 -25.36 5.48 -14.12
C ARG A 303 -26.03 4.85 -15.33
N ARG A 304 -26.33 3.55 -15.29
CA ARG A 304 -27.06 2.85 -16.38
C ARG A 304 -28.47 3.42 -16.56
N LEU A 305 -29.20 3.65 -15.47
CA LEU A 305 -30.56 4.21 -15.52
C LEU A 305 -30.56 5.62 -16.12
N ARG A 306 -29.65 6.50 -15.67
CA ARG A 306 -29.51 7.87 -16.24
C ARG A 306 -29.20 7.87 -17.74
N ARG A 307 -28.41 6.90 -18.24
CA ARG A 307 -28.10 6.78 -19.69
C ARG A 307 -29.33 6.33 -20.47
N THR A 308 -30.13 5.44 -19.91
CA THR A 308 -31.39 4.98 -20.56
C THR A 308 -32.40 6.12 -20.64
N GLU A 309 -32.47 6.99 -19.65
CA GLU A 309 -33.35 8.18 -19.65
C GLU A 309 -32.87 9.25 -20.63
N ALA A 310 -31.56 9.41 -20.85
CA ALA A 310 -30.99 10.38 -21.77
C ALA A 310 -31.06 9.94 -23.26
N ALA A 311 -31.21 8.64 -23.54
CA ALA A 311 -31.25 8.10 -24.90
C ALA A 311 -32.53 8.41 -25.72
N PRO A 312 -33.76 8.59 -25.15
CA PRO A 312 -34.96 8.88 -25.92
C PRO A 312 -35.00 10.29 -26.52
N ALA A 313 -34.27 11.27 -25.97
CA ALA A 313 -34.30 12.66 -26.44
C ALA A 313 -33.52 12.91 -27.75
N ALA A 314 -32.65 12.01 -28.15
CA ALA A 314 -31.83 12.14 -29.35
C ALA A 314 -32.41 11.43 -30.61
N ALA A 315 -33.53 10.74 -30.47
CA ALA A 315 -34.18 10.01 -31.56
C ALA A 315 -35.41 10.75 -32.17
N GLU A 316 -35.74 11.92 -31.62
CA GLU A 316 -36.89 12.74 -32.08
C GLU A 316 -36.45 14.08 -32.75
N GLU A 317 -35.14 14.31 -32.99
CA GLU A 317 -34.60 15.37 -33.83
C GLU A 317 -34.09 14.80 -35.19
#